data_18251f44561f4c2df9288884b06af696
#
_entry.id   18251f44561f4c2df9288884b06af696
#
_cell.length_a   1.000
_cell.length_b   1.000
_cell.length_c   1.000
_cell.angle_alpha   90.00
_cell.angle_beta   90.00
_cell.angle_gamma   90.00
#
_symmetry.space_group_name_H-M   'P 1'
#
loop_
_entity.id
_entity.type
_entity.pdbx_description
1 polymer ?
#
loop_
_entity_poly.entity_id
_entity_poly.type
_entity_poly.pdbx_seq_one_letter_code
_entity_poly.pdbx_strand_id
1 'polypeptide(L)'
;VVDSLPGKDCGGVKEREGALAKAEINSGICGFAATVETRMEGSKCLVSIESDCDAIQRLGEELTEVEPFQEISYRGQGPETLKLGAKHCYHTACPVPVGIIKAIEVASGLALPADATIKLSK
;
A
#
# COMPACT_ATOMS: atom_id res chain seq x y z
N VAL A 1 8.76 -4.41 -11.69
CA VAL A 1 8.26 -3.55 -11.72
C VAL A 1 8.78 -2.39 -11.16
N VAL A 2 8.59 -2.15 -10.15
CA VAL A 2 9.09 -1.12 -9.62
C VAL A 2 10.43 -0.97 -9.74
N ASP A 3 11.03 -1.92 -9.57
CA ASP A 3 12.35 -1.81 -9.54
C ASP A 3 12.82 -1.24 -10.70
N SER A 4 12.25 -1.45 -11.52
CA SER A 4 12.81 -1.01 -12.57
C SER A 4 12.78 0.32 -12.68
N LEU A 5 12.22 0.80 -12.08
CA LEU A 5 12.13 1.99 -12.20
C LEU A 5 13.11 2.68 -12.22
N PRO A 6 13.43 2.89 -12.50
CA PRO A 6 14.33 3.47 -12.58
C PRO A 6 14.60 4.48 -12.11
N GLY A 7 14.02 4.64 -11.65
CA GLY A 7 14.19 5.50 -11.13
C GLY A 7 15.38 5.84 -11.05
N LYS A 8 15.79 5.54 -10.98
CA LYS A 8 16.84 5.66 -10.74
C LYS A 8 17.45 6.47 -11.55
N ASP A 9 17.21 6.76 -12.22
CA ASP A 9 17.96 7.34 -12.96
C ASP A 9 17.63 8.55 -13.19
N CYS A 10 17.16 8.85 -12.88
CA CYS A 10 16.87 9.77 -13.20
C CYS A 10 16.80 10.86 -12.76
N GLY A 11 16.83 11.63 -12.94
CA GLY A 11 16.77 12.77 -12.49
C GLY A 11 15.80 12.99 -11.51
N GLY A 12 15.92 13.92 -10.74
CA GLY A 12 15.02 14.15 -9.70
C GLY A 12 13.66 14.45 -10.17
N VAL A 13 13.56 14.99 -11.29
CA VAL A 13 12.29 15.30 -11.77
C VAL A 13 11.47 14.11 -11.92
N LYS A 14 12.01 13.12 -12.51
CA LYS A 14 11.31 11.98 -12.62
C LYS A 14 10.96 11.43 -11.37
N GLU A 15 11.79 11.45 -10.44
CA GLU A 15 11.51 10.91 -9.20
C GLU A 15 10.35 11.54 -8.57
N ARG A 16 10.23 12.82 -8.67
CA ARG A 16 9.13 13.48 -8.04
C ARG A 16 7.84 13.09 -8.68
N GLU A 17 7.79 12.98 -9.95
CA GLU A 17 6.61 12.61 -10.55
C GLU A 17 6.33 11.21 -10.47
N GLY A 18 7.28 10.40 -10.51
CA GLY A 18 7.04 9.01 -10.48
C GLY A 18 7.45 8.34 -9.22
N ALA A 19 7.41 9.07 -8.10
CA ALA A 19 7.83 8.47 -6.84
C ALA A 19 7.13 7.16 -6.63
N LEU A 20 7.90 6.09 -6.47
CA LEU A 20 7.37 4.75 -6.31
C LEU A 20 7.65 4.23 -4.94
N ALA A 21 6.79 3.40 -4.43
CA ALA A 21 7.03 2.72 -3.18
C ALA A 21 6.52 1.30 -3.32
N LYS A 22 7.04 0.41 -2.51
CA LYS A 22 6.66 -0.98 -2.57
C LYS A 22 6.58 -1.50 -1.15
N ALA A 23 5.55 -2.26 -0.86
CA ALA A 23 5.43 -2.94 0.42
C ALA A 23 5.29 -4.42 0.15
N GLU A 24 6.07 -5.22 0.87
CA GLU A 24 5.94 -6.66 0.80
C GLU A 24 5.40 -7.09 2.13
N ILE A 25 4.25 -7.70 2.17
CA ILE A 25 3.53 -7.97 3.40
C ILE A 25 3.34 -9.46 3.54
N ASN A 26 3.81 -9.99 4.67
CA ASN A 26 3.62 -11.39 4.99
C ASN A 26 2.51 -11.43 6.02
N SER A 27 1.42 -12.09 5.72
CA SER A 27 0.25 -12.02 6.58
C SER A 27 0.30 -12.97 7.78
N GLY A 28 1.32 -13.79 7.87
CA GLY A 28 1.48 -14.63 9.05
C GLY A 28 0.76 -15.94 8.94
N ILE A 29 -0.12 -16.21 9.89
CA ILE A 29 -0.67 -17.54 10.02
C ILE A 29 -1.45 -18.04 8.82
N CYS A 30 -2.03 -17.17 8.03
CA CYS A 30 -2.77 -17.64 6.87
C CYS A 30 -1.82 -18.02 5.73
N GLY A 31 -0.56 -17.64 5.83
CA GLY A 31 0.42 -18.07 4.84
C GLY A 31 0.44 -17.30 3.54
N PHE A 32 -0.44 -16.33 3.38
CA PHE A 32 -0.45 -15.54 2.15
C PHE A 32 0.44 -14.33 2.29
N ALA A 33 0.91 -13.84 1.16
CA ALA A 33 1.70 -12.63 1.12
C ALA A 33 1.08 -11.71 0.09
N ALA A 34 1.42 -10.44 0.18
CA ALA A 34 0.95 -9.47 -0.79
C ALA A 34 2.08 -8.53 -1.14
N THR A 35 2.15 -8.11 -2.39
CA THR A 35 3.08 -7.10 -2.83
C THR A 35 2.25 -5.92 -3.30
N VAL A 36 2.55 -4.76 -2.75
CA VAL A 36 1.82 -3.55 -3.06
C VAL A 36 2.80 -2.56 -3.67
N GLU A 37 2.44 -2.00 -4.79
CA GLU A 37 3.25 -0.97 -5.41
C GLU A 37 2.40 0.28 -5.51
N THR A 38 2.96 1.41 -5.13
CA THR A 38 2.24 2.66 -5.16
C THR A 38 3.06 3.69 -5.91
N ARG A 39 2.40 4.60 -6.57
CA ARG A 39 3.08 5.61 -7.36
C ARG A 39 2.22 6.86 -7.40
N MET A 40 2.84 7.99 -7.17
CA MET A 40 2.09 9.23 -7.26
C MET A 40 1.89 9.63 -8.72
N GLU A 41 0.70 10.15 -9.00
CA GLU A 41 0.43 10.67 -10.30
C GLU A 41 -0.35 11.93 -10.05
N GLY A 42 0.27 13.07 -10.14
CA GLY A 42 -0.35 14.31 -9.73
C GLY A 42 -0.64 14.27 -8.26
N SER A 43 -1.88 14.54 -7.90
CA SER A 43 -2.28 14.54 -6.49
C SER A 43 -2.83 13.22 -6.04
N LYS A 44 -2.89 12.23 -6.91
CA LYS A 44 -3.44 10.94 -6.56
C LYS A 44 -2.35 9.90 -6.46
N CYS A 45 -2.60 8.87 -5.70
CA CYS A 45 -1.66 7.76 -5.57
C CYS A 45 -2.27 6.55 -6.22
N LEU A 46 -1.57 5.97 -7.18
CA LEU A 46 -2.03 4.75 -7.86
C LEU A 46 -1.56 3.55 -7.04
N VAL A 47 -2.40 2.56 -6.91
CA VAL A 47 -2.12 1.40 -6.08
C VAL A 47 -2.28 0.13 -6.92
N SER A 48 -1.31 -0.75 -6.84
CA SER A 48 -1.34 -2.03 -7.54
C SER A 48 -1.01 -3.11 -6.53
N ILE A 49 -1.84 -4.13 -6.42
CA ILE A 49 -1.70 -5.16 -5.40
C ILE A 49 -1.68 -6.53 -6.05
N GLU A 50 -0.72 -7.34 -5.61
CA GLU A 50 -0.59 -8.70 -6.09
C GLU A 50 -0.60 -9.63 -4.91
N SER A 51 -1.41 -10.65 -4.92
CA SER A 51 -1.48 -11.61 -3.82
C SER A 51 -2.19 -12.87 -4.29
N ASP A 52 -1.92 -14.00 -3.63
CA ASP A 52 -2.65 -15.22 -3.88
C ASP A 52 -3.92 -15.30 -3.06
N CYS A 53 -4.14 -14.40 -2.13
CA CYS A 53 -5.35 -14.39 -1.32
C CYS A 53 -6.48 -13.77 -2.12
N ASP A 54 -7.58 -14.49 -2.31
CA ASP A 54 -8.64 -13.98 -3.17
C ASP A 54 -9.33 -12.78 -2.54
N ALA A 55 -9.35 -12.67 -1.23
CA ALA A 55 -9.91 -11.47 -0.59
C ALA A 55 -9.08 -10.25 -0.95
N ILE A 56 -7.76 -10.39 -0.93
CA ILE A 56 -6.88 -9.29 -1.27
C ILE A 56 -6.95 -8.99 -2.76
N GLN A 57 -7.16 -10.00 -3.58
CA GLN A 57 -7.33 -9.76 -5.00
C GLN A 57 -8.58 -8.91 -5.26
N ARG A 58 -9.67 -9.19 -4.54
CA ARG A 58 -10.89 -8.41 -4.70
C ARG A 58 -10.70 -6.99 -4.21
N LEU A 59 -9.97 -6.83 -3.10
CA LEU A 59 -9.68 -5.52 -2.59
C LEU A 59 -8.89 -4.74 -3.64
N GLY A 60 -7.91 -5.39 -4.25
CA GLY A 60 -7.06 -4.74 -5.24
C GLY A 60 -7.82 -4.32 -6.49
N GLU A 61 -8.89 -5.03 -6.81
CA GLU A 61 -9.68 -4.65 -7.97
C GLU A 61 -10.41 -3.34 -7.73
N GLU A 62 -10.74 -3.04 -6.50
CA GLU A 62 -11.45 -1.80 -6.19
C GLU A 62 -10.52 -0.67 -5.77
N LEU A 63 -9.36 -0.97 -5.22
CA LEU A 63 -8.49 0.05 -4.69
C LEU A 63 -7.37 0.34 -5.68
N THR A 64 -7.63 1.17 -6.68
CA THR A 64 -6.67 1.43 -7.72
C THR A 64 -6.08 2.83 -7.64
N GLU A 65 -6.75 3.74 -6.96
CA GLU A 65 -6.31 5.12 -6.91
C GLU A 65 -6.87 5.77 -5.68
N VAL A 66 -6.08 6.52 -4.94
CA VAL A 66 -6.53 7.14 -3.69
C VAL A 66 -5.96 8.54 -3.55
N GLU A 67 -6.56 9.28 -2.63
CA GLU A 67 -6.05 10.57 -2.20
C GLU A 67 -5.19 10.31 -0.97
N PRO A 68 -3.90 10.53 -1.01
CA PRO A 68 -3.04 10.16 0.13
C PRO A 68 -3.47 10.76 1.47
N PHE A 69 -3.90 12.01 1.48
CA PHE A 69 -4.27 12.61 2.75
C PHE A 69 -5.52 12.00 3.36
N GLN A 70 -6.37 11.38 2.55
CA GLN A 70 -7.53 10.72 3.09
C GLN A 70 -7.17 9.35 3.64
N GLU A 71 -6.05 8.78 3.20
CA GLU A 71 -5.70 7.44 3.60
C GLU A 71 -4.87 7.37 4.86
N ILE A 72 -4.22 8.45 5.25
CA ILE A 72 -3.30 8.38 6.36
C ILE A 72 -3.89 8.85 7.67
N SER A 73 -5.19 9.10 7.70
CA SER A 73 -5.82 9.60 8.91
C SER A 73 -7.21 9.02 9.04
N TYR A 74 -7.65 8.83 10.27
CA TYR A 74 -9.00 8.39 10.51
C TYR A 74 -10.00 9.53 10.42
N ARG A 75 -9.53 10.76 10.27
CA ARG A 75 -10.43 11.90 10.26
C ARG A 75 -11.26 11.94 9.00
N GLY A 76 -12.31 12.68 9.04
CA GLY A 76 -13.20 12.80 7.90
C GLY A 76 -13.91 11.50 7.62
N GLN A 77 -13.91 11.09 6.37
CA GLN A 77 -14.55 9.86 6.00
C GLN A 77 -13.70 8.64 6.27
N GLY A 78 -12.49 8.85 6.64
CA GLY A 78 -11.58 7.75 6.91
C GLY A 78 -10.96 7.19 5.66
N PRO A 79 -10.00 6.29 5.78
CA PRO A 79 -9.30 5.77 4.63
C PRO A 79 -10.14 4.80 3.83
N GLU A 80 -10.12 4.95 2.52
CA GLU A 80 -10.80 4.02 1.64
C GLU A 80 -10.17 2.64 1.76
N THR A 81 -8.86 2.58 1.96
CA THR A 81 -8.16 1.32 2.14
C THR A 81 -8.75 0.50 3.29
N LEU A 82 -9.03 1.16 4.41
CA LEU A 82 -9.58 0.43 5.55
C LEU A 82 -11.04 0.05 5.31
N LYS A 83 -11.78 0.86 4.59
CA LYS A 83 -13.16 0.52 4.28
C LYS A 83 -13.20 -0.71 3.39
N LEU A 84 -12.34 -0.74 2.39
CA LEU A 84 -12.29 -1.89 1.51
C LEU A 84 -11.71 -3.12 2.21
N GLY A 85 -10.81 -2.89 3.17
CA GLY A 85 -10.33 -3.98 4.00
C GLY A 85 -11.47 -4.60 4.78
N ALA A 86 -12.35 -3.77 5.36
CA ALA A 86 -13.48 -4.27 6.09
C ALA A 86 -14.46 -5.01 5.17
N LYS A 87 -14.54 -4.58 3.92
CA LYS A 87 -15.48 -5.20 3.00
C LYS A 87 -14.99 -6.55 2.49
N HIS A 88 -13.70 -6.67 2.23
CA HIS A 88 -13.18 -7.84 1.54
C HIS A 88 -12.36 -8.80 2.38
N CYS A 89 -11.63 -8.30 3.39
CA CYS A 89 -10.74 -9.17 4.13
C CYS A 89 -11.52 -10.10 5.04
N TYR A 90 -11.07 -11.34 5.12
CA TYR A 90 -11.74 -12.33 5.95
C TYR A 90 -11.42 -12.14 7.43
N HIS A 91 -10.26 -11.55 7.74
CA HIS A 91 -9.84 -11.40 9.12
C HIS A 91 -9.57 -9.95 9.45
N THR A 92 -10.01 -9.53 10.63
CA THR A 92 -9.76 -8.17 11.06
C THR A 92 -8.29 -7.89 11.23
N ALA A 93 -7.53 -8.90 11.57
CA ALA A 93 -6.11 -8.72 11.85
C ALA A 93 -5.21 -8.82 10.62
N CYS A 94 -5.80 -8.86 9.43
CA CYS A 94 -5.01 -8.93 8.22
C CYS A 94 -4.15 -7.67 8.10
N PRO A 95 -2.83 -7.79 7.97
CA PRO A 95 -1.97 -6.63 7.94
C PRO A 95 -1.86 -5.95 6.58
N VAL A 96 -2.51 -6.52 5.56
CA VAL A 96 -2.38 -5.98 4.21
C VAL A 96 -2.91 -4.55 4.11
N PRO A 97 -4.08 -4.22 4.65
CA PRO A 97 -4.54 -2.83 4.56
C PRO A 97 -3.56 -1.83 5.17
N VAL A 98 -2.97 -2.18 6.30
CA VAL A 98 -2.01 -1.30 6.94
C VAL A 98 -0.77 -1.16 6.05
N GLY A 99 -0.32 -2.25 5.47
CA GLY A 99 0.84 -2.21 4.59
C GLY A 99 0.58 -1.36 3.35
N ILE A 100 -0.64 -1.38 2.83
CA ILE A 100 -0.99 -0.54 1.69
C ILE A 100 -0.87 0.92 2.09
N ILE A 101 -1.39 1.29 3.25
CA ILE A 101 -1.32 2.67 3.69
C ILE A 101 0.13 3.10 3.90
N LYS A 102 0.96 2.21 4.42
CA LYS A 102 2.35 2.54 4.58
C LYS A 102 3.01 2.81 3.23
N ALA A 103 2.69 2.03 2.23
CA ALA A 103 3.25 2.27 0.90
C ALA A 103 2.75 3.60 0.33
N ILE A 104 1.49 3.94 0.59
CA ILE A 104 0.95 5.21 0.15
C ILE A 104 1.69 6.36 0.84
N GLU A 105 1.98 6.23 2.12
CA GLU A 105 2.71 7.26 2.83
C GLU A 105 4.09 7.48 2.23
N VAL A 106 4.77 6.40 1.89
CA VAL A 106 6.11 6.51 1.35
C VAL A 106 6.06 7.14 -0.05
N ALA A 107 5.16 6.68 -0.90
CA ALA A 107 5.08 7.20 -2.27
C ALA A 107 4.73 8.68 -2.26
N SER A 108 3.91 9.12 -1.31
CA SER A 108 3.48 10.50 -1.28
C SER A 108 4.45 11.41 -0.54
N GLY A 109 5.54 10.85 -0.03
CA GLY A 109 6.53 11.66 0.67
C GLY A 109 6.16 12.01 2.08
N LEU A 110 5.14 11.35 2.64
CA LEU A 110 4.69 11.64 3.98
C LEU A 110 5.40 10.79 5.04
N ALA A 111 6.14 9.79 4.63
CA ALA A 111 6.91 8.96 5.54
C ALA A 111 8.13 8.43 4.84
N LEU A 112 9.17 8.12 5.61
CA LEU A 112 10.34 7.48 5.07
C LEU A 112 10.13 5.98 5.05
N PRO A 113 10.75 5.26 4.13
CA PRO A 113 10.58 3.83 4.09
C PRO A 113 11.27 3.18 5.29
N ALA A 114 10.52 2.42 6.03
CA ALA A 114 11.05 1.69 7.18
C ALA A 114 10.11 0.54 7.45
N ASP A 115 10.67 -0.61 7.74
CA ASP A 115 9.85 -1.79 7.99
C ASP A 115 9.12 -1.67 9.31
N ALA A 116 7.94 -2.22 9.38
CA ALA A 116 7.19 -2.35 10.62
C ALA A 116 7.09 -3.84 10.93
N THR A 117 7.24 -4.19 12.17
CA THR A 117 7.31 -5.60 12.56
C THR A 117 6.37 -5.89 13.71
N ILE A 118 5.74 -7.04 13.68
CA ILE A 118 4.92 -7.53 14.78
C ILE A 118 5.41 -8.91 15.11
N LYS A 119 5.96 -9.10 16.30
CA LYS A 119 6.44 -10.40 16.74
C LYS A 119 5.50 -10.90 17.81
N LEU A 120 5.05 -12.13 17.68
CA LEU A 120 4.07 -12.68 18.60
C LEU A 120 4.67 -13.88 19.33
N SER A 121 4.40 -13.95 20.62
CA SER A 121 4.83 -15.09 21.40
C SER A 121 3.77 -15.38 22.46
N LYS A 122 3.83 -16.60 23.04
CA LYS A 122 2.84 -16.99 24.01
C LYS A 122 3.50 -17.24 25.35
#